data_782023dd1b70005cbf443851fffaa800
#
_entry.id   782023dd1b70005cbf443851fffaa800
#
_cell.length_a   1.000
_cell.length_b   1.000
_cell.length_c   1.000
_cell.angle_alpha   90.00
_cell.angle_beta   90.00
_cell.angle_gamma   90.00
#
_symmetry.space_group_name_H-M   'P 1'
#
loop_
_entity.id
_entity.type
_entity.pdbx_description
1 polymer ?
#
loop_
_entity_poly.entity_id
_entity_poly.type
_entity_poly.pdbx_seq_one_letter_code
_entity_poly.pdbx_strand_id
1 'polypeptide(L)'
;MEKMITIIYPYRNRELNRITNSLNSLSTQSNKNFCVIFVDYGSDFDISESVQELLIGYNFVEYIHSFHNNQPWSRSKAINIGLRFTKTEYVFIADIDIIFHHNFIAHLFELKKENDNIYFQVGYLSEDESKKLKEFDNYNITSKSIPEGKGLSLFNLNCLLAIGGFDEFFHFWGAEDEDVHSRLIIAGFSPIFYNHEILLLHQWHQTFESLEHQKLTIQLGFSDAFNLNKKKLRFNQSYNILKPNNENWGKLISEDDFKILNSHLDSIILLNKKDVVENFLDIVLPNTKDRIINVVFKEDKYQSTLSYKIKSFLGIKVHDYYSLKQINDLLLKTLLIYYKDSQFNYRVSSDLKSVQLKINLCRG
;
A
#
# COMPACT_ATOMS: atom_id res chain seq x y z
N MET A 1 33.14 11.46 -5.47
CA MET A 1 31.74 11.55 -5.95
C MET A 1 30.87 11.85 -4.75
N GLU A 2 30.15 12.98 -4.75
CA GLU A 2 29.10 13.20 -3.74
C GLU A 2 28.11 12.03 -3.82
N LYS A 3 27.82 11.44 -2.68
CA LYS A 3 26.91 10.29 -2.61
C LYS A 3 25.51 10.77 -2.98
N MET A 4 24.89 10.19 -4.00
CA MET A 4 23.51 10.49 -4.41
C MET A 4 22.51 10.15 -3.29
N ILE A 5 21.31 10.75 -3.36
CA ILE A 5 20.15 10.38 -2.54
C ILE A 5 19.15 9.67 -3.47
N THR A 6 18.61 8.54 -3.03
CA THR A 6 17.52 7.87 -3.73
C THR A 6 16.18 8.38 -3.22
N ILE A 7 15.26 8.75 -4.11
CA ILE A 7 13.86 9.03 -3.80
C ILE A 7 13.04 7.80 -4.20
N ILE A 8 12.24 7.25 -3.30
CA ILE A 8 11.35 6.12 -3.60
C ILE A 8 9.92 6.64 -3.72
N TYR A 9 9.30 6.35 -4.87
CA TYR A 9 7.89 6.59 -5.15
C TYR A 9 7.11 5.28 -5.14
N PRO A 10 6.35 4.96 -4.07
CA PRO A 10 5.35 3.90 -4.09
C PRO A 10 4.14 4.36 -4.90
N TYR A 11 3.77 3.60 -5.93
CA TYR A 11 2.73 3.98 -6.87
C TYR A 11 1.73 2.85 -7.13
N ARG A 12 0.46 3.24 -7.33
CA ARG A 12 -0.59 2.41 -7.91
C ARG A 12 -1.77 3.25 -8.38
N ASN A 13 -2.14 3.13 -9.66
CA ASN A 13 -3.39 3.66 -10.23
C ASN A 13 -3.69 5.13 -9.87
N ARG A 14 -2.70 6.02 -9.90
CA ARG A 14 -2.90 7.46 -9.65
C ARG A 14 -2.80 8.25 -10.96
N GLU A 15 -3.39 9.43 -10.95
CA GLU A 15 -3.47 10.32 -12.11
C GLU A 15 -2.10 10.79 -12.59
N LEU A 16 -1.85 10.70 -13.91
CA LEU A 16 -0.59 11.08 -14.53
C LEU A 16 -0.19 12.54 -14.27
N ASN A 17 -1.17 13.46 -14.24
CA ASN A 17 -0.90 14.87 -14.02
C ASN A 17 -0.18 15.15 -12.69
N ARG A 18 -0.50 14.41 -11.62
CA ARG A 18 0.16 14.59 -10.32
C ARG A 18 1.59 14.09 -10.36
N ILE A 19 1.82 12.97 -11.03
CA ILE A 19 3.16 12.43 -11.26
C ILE A 19 3.99 13.43 -12.06
N THR A 20 3.43 13.95 -13.13
CA THR A 20 4.08 14.96 -13.99
C THR A 20 4.50 16.21 -13.20
N ASN A 21 3.60 16.76 -12.38
CA ASN A 21 3.90 17.93 -11.56
C ASN A 21 5.03 17.63 -10.56
N SER A 22 4.98 16.48 -9.92
CA SER A 22 6.02 16.04 -8.97
C SER A 22 7.38 15.87 -9.66
N LEU A 23 7.45 15.14 -10.77
CA LEU A 23 8.69 14.91 -11.51
C LEU A 23 9.25 16.20 -12.14
N ASN A 24 8.39 17.09 -12.61
CA ASN A 24 8.82 18.39 -13.11
C ASN A 24 9.51 19.23 -12.02
N SER A 25 8.96 19.21 -10.79
CA SER A 25 9.60 19.90 -9.66
C SER A 25 10.96 19.28 -9.27
N LEU A 26 11.14 17.97 -9.49
CA LEU A 26 12.45 17.31 -9.36
C LEU A 26 13.39 17.65 -10.54
N SER A 27 12.85 17.78 -11.75
CA SER A 27 13.65 18.15 -12.92
C SER A 27 14.32 19.53 -12.79
N THR A 28 13.74 20.42 -12.00
CA THR A 28 14.24 21.79 -11.78
C THR A 28 15.11 21.95 -10.54
N GLN A 29 15.45 20.86 -9.82
CA GLN A 29 16.30 20.93 -8.63
C GLN A 29 17.66 21.57 -8.91
N SER A 30 18.13 22.43 -8.01
CA SER A 30 19.45 23.07 -8.11
C SER A 30 20.59 22.07 -7.93
N ASN A 31 20.41 21.05 -7.09
CA ASN A 31 21.33 19.93 -6.93
C ASN A 31 20.75 18.68 -7.63
N LYS A 32 21.51 18.12 -8.58
CA LYS A 32 21.11 16.95 -9.39
C LYS A 32 21.65 15.61 -8.84
N ASN A 33 22.25 15.58 -7.66
CA ASN A 33 22.81 14.37 -7.07
C ASN A 33 21.71 13.48 -6.42
N PHE A 34 20.72 13.11 -7.22
CA PHE A 34 19.65 12.19 -6.81
C PHE A 34 19.24 11.27 -7.95
N CYS A 35 18.59 10.18 -7.61
CA CYS A 35 17.83 9.34 -8.54
C CYS A 35 16.47 8.98 -7.91
N VAL A 36 15.54 8.58 -8.77
CA VAL A 36 14.20 8.16 -8.35
C VAL A 36 14.02 6.68 -8.66
N ILE A 37 13.57 5.90 -7.70
CA ILE A 37 13.06 4.55 -7.91
C ILE A 37 11.53 4.64 -7.85
N PHE A 38 10.89 4.46 -8.99
CA PHE A 38 9.44 4.50 -9.14
C PHE A 38 8.90 3.07 -9.10
N VAL A 39 8.22 2.69 -8.00
CA VAL A 39 7.72 1.34 -7.79
C VAL A 39 6.23 1.29 -8.10
N ASP A 40 5.89 0.74 -9.26
CA ASP A 40 4.51 0.41 -9.61
C ASP A 40 4.11 -0.92 -8.96
N TYR A 41 3.29 -0.82 -7.93
CA TYR A 41 2.80 -1.94 -7.13
C TYR A 41 1.51 -2.53 -7.73
N GLY A 42 1.58 -2.97 -8.99
CA GLY A 42 0.49 -3.67 -9.67
C GLY A 42 -0.66 -2.76 -10.08
N SER A 43 -0.38 -1.68 -10.77
CA SER A 43 -1.40 -0.88 -11.49
C SER A 43 -2.08 -1.69 -12.58
N ASP A 44 -3.24 -1.23 -13.05
CA ASP A 44 -3.90 -1.77 -14.21
C ASP A 44 -2.99 -1.62 -15.44
N PHE A 45 -3.01 -2.56 -16.36
CA PHE A 45 -2.01 -2.66 -17.42
C PHE A 45 -1.94 -1.42 -18.32
N ASP A 46 -3.08 -0.86 -18.71
CA ASP A 46 -3.19 0.37 -19.50
C ASP A 46 -2.62 1.59 -18.77
N ILE A 47 -2.84 1.68 -17.46
CA ILE A 47 -2.29 2.74 -16.60
C ILE A 47 -0.77 2.55 -16.47
N SER A 48 -0.32 1.32 -16.26
CA SER A 48 1.10 0.99 -16.13
C SER A 48 1.87 1.35 -17.39
N GLU A 49 1.33 1.05 -18.58
CA GLU A 49 1.89 1.42 -19.88
C GLU A 49 1.99 2.94 -20.04
N SER A 50 0.89 3.65 -19.75
CA SER A 50 0.87 5.12 -19.80
C SER A 50 1.88 5.78 -18.85
N VAL A 51 2.10 5.19 -17.67
CA VAL A 51 3.12 5.66 -16.72
C VAL A 51 4.53 5.40 -17.26
N GLN A 52 4.78 4.23 -17.83
CA GLN A 52 6.09 3.94 -18.41
C GLN A 52 6.44 4.92 -19.54
N GLU A 53 5.49 5.21 -20.44
CA GLU A 53 5.66 6.20 -21.50
C GLU A 53 5.99 7.59 -20.92
N LEU A 54 5.27 8.02 -19.89
CA LEU A 54 5.54 9.29 -19.21
C LEU A 54 6.97 9.33 -18.65
N LEU A 55 7.41 8.25 -17.99
CA LEU A 55 8.69 8.18 -17.30
C LEU A 55 9.90 8.19 -18.23
N ILE A 56 9.77 7.83 -19.51
CA ILE A 56 10.83 7.93 -20.53
C ILE A 56 11.40 9.36 -20.61
N GLY A 57 10.56 10.39 -20.33
CA GLY A 57 10.96 11.80 -20.33
C GLY A 57 11.89 12.20 -19.16
N TYR A 58 12.14 11.34 -18.18
CA TYR A 58 12.86 11.67 -16.96
C TYR A 58 14.05 10.71 -16.73
N ASN A 59 15.23 11.11 -17.20
CA ASN A 59 16.44 10.29 -17.19
C ASN A 59 16.98 9.93 -15.78
N PHE A 60 16.46 10.55 -14.73
CA PHE A 60 16.79 10.26 -13.34
C PHE A 60 15.85 9.24 -12.68
N VAL A 61 14.88 8.69 -13.42
CA VAL A 61 13.88 7.75 -12.90
C VAL A 61 14.19 6.33 -13.37
N GLU A 62 14.26 5.39 -12.42
CA GLU A 62 14.24 3.95 -12.65
C GLU A 62 12.84 3.43 -12.33
N TYR A 63 12.18 2.79 -13.31
CA TYR A 63 10.85 2.21 -13.15
C TYR A 63 10.96 0.72 -12.80
N ILE A 64 10.24 0.31 -11.75
CA ILE A 64 10.13 -1.07 -11.30
C ILE A 64 8.65 -1.43 -11.25
N HIS A 65 8.25 -2.44 -12.04
CA HIS A 65 6.91 -3.00 -11.97
C HIS A 65 6.91 -4.28 -11.13
N SER A 66 5.99 -4.36 -10.18
CA SER A 66 5.74 -5.56 -9.39
C SER A 66 4.30 -6.02 -9.56
N PHE A 67 4.09 -7.25 -10.03
CA PHE A 67 2.78 -7.78 -10.43
C PHE A 67 1.88 -8.12 -9.23
N HIS A 68 1.60 -7.10 -8.39
CA HIS A 68 0.64 -7.16 -7.28
C HIS A 68 -0.79 -6.81 -7.68
N ASN A 69 -1.12 -6.96 -8.98
CA ASN A 69 -2.46 -6.72 -9.49
C ASN A 69 -3.49 -7.55 -8.71
N ASN A 70 -4.61 -6.92 -8.35
CA ASN A 70 -5.67 -7.56 -7.54
C ASN A 70 -5.23 -8.05 -6.14
N GLN A 71 -4.21 -7.45 -5.58
CA GLN A 71 -3.88 -7.55 -4.16
C GLN A 71 -4.20 -6.24 -3.45
N PRO A 72 -4.47 -6.23 -2.14
CA PRO A 72 -4.62 -5.01 -1.37
C PRO A 72 -3.40 -4.08 -1.53
N TRP A 73 -3.65 -2.77 -1.63
CA TRP A 73 -2.58 -1.79 -1.66
C TRP A 73 -1.74 -1.85 -0.39
N SER A 74 -0.42 -1.89 -0.52
CA SER A 74 0.52 -1.78 0.59
C SER A 74 1.65 -0.81 0.25
N ARG A 75 1.59 0.40 0.82
CA ARG A 75 2.66 1.38 0.72
C ARG A 75 3.97 0.82 1.27
N SER A 76 3.91 0.11 2.40
CA SER A 76 5.07 -0.55 3.02
C SER A 76 5.78 -1.52 2.08
N LYS A 77 5.04 -2.41 1.41
CA LYS A 77 5.64 -3.36 0.45
C LYS A 77 6.24 -2.65 -0.76
N ALA A 78 5.54 -1.65 -1.31
CA ALA A 78 6.06 -0.88 -2.43
C ALA A 78 7.36 -0.16 -2.06
N ILE A 79 7.42 0.48 -0.89
CA ILE A 79 8.65 1.10 -0.37
C ILE A 79 9.76 0.04 -0.20
N ASN A 80 9.45 -1.09 0.41
CA ASN A 80 10.42 -2.16 0.66
C ASN A 80 11.01 -2.73 -0.64
N ILE A 81 10.20 -2.87 -1.69
CA ILE A 81 10.70 -3.22 -3.03
C ILE A 81 11.73 -2.16 -3.47
N GLY A 82 11.40 -0.88 -3.39
CA GLY A 82 12.33 0.20 -3.72
C GLY A 82 13.62 0.16 -2.88
N LEU A 83 13.53 -0.15 -1.58
CA LEU A 83 14.70 -0.28 -0.71
C LEU A 83 15.65 -1.38 -1.18
N ARG A 84 15.14 -2.50 -1.74
CA ARG A 84 15.99 -3.58 -2.28
C ARG A 84 16.80 -3.17 -3.52
N PHE A 85 16.34 -2.18 -4.26
CA PHE A 85 17.04 -1.64 -5.42
C PHE A 85 17.90 -0.40 -5.08
N THR A 86 17.74 0.17 -3.88
CA THR A 86 18.50 1.34 -3.45
C THR A 86 19.98 1.02 -3.23
N LYS A 87 20.88 1.82 -3.85
CA LYS A 87 22.34 1.69 -3.76
C LYS A 87 23.00 2.88 -3.04
N THR A 88 22.22 3.85 -2.62
CA THR A 88 22.68 5.07 -1.97
C THR A 88 22.64 4.93 -0.45
N GLU A 89 23.39 5.77 0.25
CA GLU A 89 23.43 5.77 1.72
C GLU A 89 22.15 6.33 2.35
N TYR A 90 21.51 7.28 1.65
CA TYR A 90 20.28 7.92 2.10
C TYR A 90 19.14 7.70 1.10
N VAL A 91 17.96 7.52 1.65
CA VAL A 91 16.73 7.35 0.88
C VAL A 91 15.66 8.31 1.40
N PHE A 92 15.01 9.00 0.48
CA PHE A 92 13.83 9.83 0.78
C PHE A 92 12.58 9.10 0.31
N ILE A 93 11.63 8.89 1.22
CA ILE A 93 10.33 8.30 0.89
C ILE A 93 9.38 9.45 0.55
N ALA A 94 8.83 9.42 -0.67
CA ALA A 94 7.93 10.46 -1.16
C ALA A 94 6.65 9.85 -1.75
N ASP A 95 5.53 10.56 -1.60
CA ASP A 95 4.32 10.26 -2.36
C ASP A 95 4.41 10.95 -3.74
N ILE A 96 3.79 10.35 -4.75
CA ILE A 96 3.90 10.77 -6.17
C ILE A 96 3.22 12.12 -6.46
N ASP A 97 2.53 12.69 -5.52
CA ASP A 97 1.78 13.94 -5.59
C ASP A 97 2.44 15.08 -4.80
N ILE A 98 3.73 14.95 -4.50
CA ILE A 98 4.52 15.99 -3.84
C ILE A 98 5.15 16.90 -4.87
N ILE A 99 5.00 18.22 -4.69
CA ILE A 99 5.76 19.25 -5.39
C ILE A 99 6.92 19.65 -4.48
N PHE A 100 8.15 19.60 -5.00
CA PHE A 100 9.38 19.85 -4.25
C PHE A 100 9.84 21.30 -4.46
N HIS A 101 10.26 21.95 -3.39
CA HIS A 101 10.99 23.22 -3.49
C HIS A 101 12.27 23.04 -4.32
N HIS A 102 12.63 24.01 -5.16
CA HIS A 102 13.75 23.91 -6.11
C HIS A 102 15.12 23.63 -5.47
N ASN A 103 15.29 23.94 -4.19
CA ASN A 103 16.50 23.64 -3.41
C ASN A 103 16.35 22.41 -2.51
N PHE A 104 15.28 21.63 -2.62
CA PHE A 104 15.00 20.53 -1.70
C PHE A 104 16.16 19.54 -1.60
N ILE A 105 16.72 19.10 -2.72
CA ILE A 105 17.85 18.17 -2.72
C ILE A 105 19.10 18.79 -2.07
N ALA A 106 19.37 20.07 -2.31
CA ALA A 106 20.47 20.77 -1.65
C ALA A 106 20.28 20.80 -0.12
N HIS A 107 19.05 21.10 0.35
CA HIS A 107 18.71 21.04 1.77
C HIS A 107 18.91 19.64 2.37
N LEU A 108 18.52 18.56 1.68
CA LEU A 108 18.77 17.21 2.15
C LEU A 108 20.27 16.93 2.35
N PHE A 109 21.15 17.44 1.46
CA PHE A 109 22.60 17.27 1.60
C PHE A 109 23.16 18.00 2.81
N GLU A 110 22.61 19.15 3.18
CA GLU A 110 23.01 19.87 4.40
C GLU A 110 22.48 19.15 5.65
N LEU A 111 21.20 18.80 5.68
CA LEU A 111 20.54 18.24 6.85
C LEU A 111 21.09 16.86 7.24
N LYS A 112 21.45 15.99 6.26
CA LYS A 112 22.00 14.66 6.51
C LYS A 112 23.41 14.66 7.16
N LYS A 113 24.10 15.81 7.20
CA LYS A 113 25.40 15.92 7.85
C LYS A 113 25.30 15.75 9.36
N GLU A 114 24.18 16.15 9.94
CA GLU A 114 23.96 16.16 11.39
C GLU A 114 22.90 15.13 11.84
N ASN A 115 22.09 14.58 10.90
CA ASN A 115 20.92 13.79 11.23
C ASN A 115 20.74 12.62 10.26
N ASP A 116 20.59 11.41 10.81
CA ASP A 116 20.39 10.19 10.03
C ASP A 116 18.94 10.02 9.55
N ASN A 117 17.96 10.51 10.31
CA ASN A 117 16.55 10.30 10.01
C ASN A 117 15.77 11.60 10.26
N ILE A 118 15.08 12.08 9.23
CA ILE A 118 14.40 13.39 9.25
C ILE A 118 13.03 13.22 8.58
N TYR A 119 11.97 13.71 9.23
CA TYR A 119 10.67 13.83 8.57
C TYR A 119 10.23 15.29 8.49
N PHE A 120 9.50 15.62 7.42
CA PHE A 120 9.31 17.00 7.00
C PHE A 120 7.88 17.49 7.23
N GLN A 121 7.75 18.74 7.64
CA GLN A 121 6.49 19.44 7.58
C GLN A 121 6.08 19.67 6.13
N VAL A 122 4.81 19.42 5.82
CA VAL A 122 4.23 19.47 4.47
C VAL A 122 3.16 20.56 4.42
N GLY A 123 3.16 21.35 3.35
CA GLY A 123 2.07 22.27 3.03
C GLY A 123 1.01 21.57 2.17
N TYR A 124 -0.26 21.59 2.59
CA TYR A 124 -1.36 21.02 1.81
C TYR A 124 -1.99 22.08 0.90
N LEU A 125 -2.21 21.70 -0.36
CA LEU A 125 -2.89 22.54 -1.35
C LEU A 125 -4.40 22.20 -1.40
N SER A 126 -5.23 23.20 -1.75
CA SER A 126 -6.62 22.93 -2.11
C SER A 126 -6.72 22.26 -3.48
N GLU A 127 -7.90 21.73 -3.82
CA GLU A 127 -8.17 21.16 -5.14
C GLU A 127 -7.93 22.17 -6.26
N ASP A 128 -8.43 23.41 -6.11
CA ASP A 128 -8.25 24.47 -7.10
C ASP A 128 -6.80 24.94 -7.22
N GLU A 129 -6.06 24.94 -6.11
CA GLU A 129 -4.67 25.33 -6.11
C GLU A 129 -3.79 24.26 -6.77
N SER A 130 -4.11 22.99 -6.57
CA SER A 130 -3.40 21.86 -7.17
C SER A 130 -3.52 21.76 -8.70
N LYS A 131 -4.54 22.41 -9.28
CA LYS A 131 -4.74 22.47 -10.75
C LYS A 131 -3.91 23.55 -11.42
N LYS A 132 -3.27 24.44 -10.65
CA LYS A 132 -2.48 25.54 -11.17
C LYS A 132 -1.02 25.13 -11.30
N LEU A 133 -0.38 25.60 -12.38
CA LEU A 133 1.08 25.48 -12.56
C LEU A 133 1.71 26.79 -12.11
N LYS A 134 2.46 26.75 -11.01
CA LYS A 134 3.10 27.89 -10.40
C LYS A 134 4.52 27.56 -9.97
N GLU A 135 5.33 28.59 -9.75
CA GLU A 135 6.55 28.46 -8.96
C GLU A 135 6.19 28.09 -7.52
N PHE A 136 7.04 27.31 -6.85
CA PHE A 136 6.77 26.74 -5.52
C PHE A 136 6.29 27.78 -4.50
N ASP A 137 6.97 28.92 -4.40
CA ASP A 137 6.69 29.98 -3.42
C ASP A 137 5.38 30.75 -3.69
N ASN A 138 4.79 30.58 -4.86
CA ASN A 138 3.55 31.24 -5.27
C ASN A 138 2.29 30.40 -4.99
N TYR A 139 2.44 29.19 -4.45
CA TYR A 139 1.29 28.37 -4.07
C TYR A 139 0.66 28.83 -2.75
N ASN A 140 -0.67 28.84 -2.71
CA ASN A 140 -1.40 29.13 -1.49
C ASN A 140 -1.59 27.84 -0.66
N ILE A 141 -0.88 27.74 0.47
CA ILE A 141 -0.98 26.62 1.40
C ILE A 141 -2.23 26.79 2.23
N THR A 142 -3.12 25.78 2.25
CA THR A 142 -4.36 25.77 3.04
C THR A 142 -4.15 25.34 4.48
N SER A 143 -3.24 24.40 4.70
CA SER A 143 -2.87 23.88 6.03
C SER A 143 -1.49 23.25 5.98
N LYS A 144 -0.93 22.96 7.15
CA LYS A 144 0.37 22.30 7.29
C LYS A 144 0.22 21.00 8.07
N SER A 145 1.07 20.02 7.77
CA SER A 145 1.12 18.80 8.58
C SER A 145 1.61 19.10 10.00
N ILE A 146 1.16 18.29 10.93
CA ILE A 146 1.59 18.28 12.32
C ILE A 146 2.69 17.22 12.52
N PRO A 147 3.40 17.19 13.67
CA PRO A 147 4.50 16.23 13.91
C PRO A 147 4.12 14.75 13.83
N GLU A 148 2.83 14.44 13.92
CA GLU A 148 2.29 13.08 13.76
C GLU A 148 2.27 12.62 12.30
N GLY A 149 2.29 13.54 11.33
CA GLY A 149 2.34 13.25 9.89
C GLY A 149 3.77 12.96 9.43
N LYS A 150 4.18 11.70 9.42
CA LYS A 150 5.57 11.25 9.22
C LYS A 150 5.85 10.64 7.85
N GLY A 151 4.91 10.77 6.90
CA GLY A 151 4.96 10.04 5.62
C GLY A 151 6.09 10.44 4.68
N LEU A 152 6.61 11.67 4.79
CA LEU A 152 7.67 12.21 3.94
C LEU A 152 8.96 12.32 4.74
N SER A 153 9.84 11.35 4.58
CA SER A 153 11.00 11.18 5.45
C SER A 153 12.28 10.83 4.68
N LEU A 154 13.38 11.45 5.09
CA LEU A 154 14.74 11.04 4.75
C LEU A 154 15.23 10.05 5.79
N PHE A 155 15.79 8.94 5.34
CA PHE A 155 16.38 7.93 6.21
C PHE A 155 17.80 7.58 5.77
N ASN A 156 18.67 7.34 6.74
CA ASN A 156 19.88 6.57 6.46
C ASN A 156 19.46 5.12 6.17
N LEU A 157 19.86 4.59 5.02
CA LEU A 157 19.49 3.24 4.58
C LEU A 157 19.86 2.15 5.60
N ASN A 158 21.04 2.28 6.25
CA ASN A 158 21.47 1.32 7.27
C ASN A 158 20.53 1.29 8.49
N CYS A 159 19.96 2.45 8.88
CA CYS A 159 18.96 2.52 9.95
C CYS A 159 17.69 1.76 9.57
N LEU A 160 17.19 1.91 8.35
CA LEU A 160 16.03 1.15 7.87
C LEU A 160 16.32 -0.35 7.77
N LEU A 161 17.48 -0.73 7.26
CA LEU A 161 17.89 -2.15 7.17
C LEU A 161 18.06 -2.78 8.57
N ALA A 162 18.56 -2.02 9.54
CA ALA A 162 18.71 -2.49 10.92
C ALA A 162 17.37 -2.88 11.56
N ILE A 163 16.27 -2.20 11.19
CA ILE A 163 14.91 -2.50 11.66
C ILE A 163 14.10 -3.39 10.71
N GLY A 164 14.70 -3.89 9.60
CA GLY A 164 14.05 -4.79 8.64
C GLY A 164 13.04 -4.10 7.73
N GLY A 165 13.26 -2.81 7.37
CA GLY A 165 12.38 -2.04 6.48
C GLY A 165 11.05 -1.65 7.10
N PHE A 166 10.07 -1.30 6.26
CA PHE A 166 8.69 -1.04 6.68
C PHE A 166 7.97 -2.36 6.99
N ASP A 167 7.06 -2.38 7.99
CA ASP A 167 6.27 -3.58 8.29
C ASP A 167 5.26 -3.84 7.16
N GLU A 168 5.42 -4.97 6.47
CA GLU A 168 4.58 -5.38 5.34
C GLU A 168 3.18 -5.86 5.73
N PHE A 169 2.87 -5.82 7.01
CA PHE A 169 1.51 -6.04 7.49
C PHE A 169 0.58 -4.88 7.12
N PHE A 170 1.09 -3.65 7.05
CA PHE A 170 0.26 -2.48 6.81
C PHE A 170 -0.22 -2.42 5.37
N HIS A 171 -1.55 -2.38 5.21
CA HIS A 171 -2.24 -2.29 3.94
C HIS A 171 -3.29 -1.19 3.97
N PHE A 172 -3.68 -0.72 2.79
CA PHE A 172 -4.63 0.34 2.54
C PHE A 172 -4.11 1.69 3.04
N TRP A 173 -4.35 2.07 4.29
CA TRP A 173 -3.96 3.36 4.83
C TRP A 173 -3.75 3.31 6.34
N GLY A 174 -2.73 4.03 6.79
CA GLY A 174 -2.48 4.44 8.18
C GLY A 174 -1.64 3.48 9.01
N ALA A 175 -0.90 4.08 9.92
CA ALA A 175 -0.03 3.49 10.93
C ALA A 175 1.37 3.03 10.45
N GLU A 176 1.63 2.88 9.16
CA GLU A 176 2.93 2.41 8.65
C GLU A 176 4.08 3.38 8.94
N ASP A 177 3.81 4.68 8.83
CA ASP A 177 4.79 5.74 9.09
C ASP A 177 5.08 5.88 10.59
N GLU A 178 4.04 5.79 11.43
CA GLU A 178 4.21 5.81 12.88
C GLU A 178 4.99 4.58 13.36
N ASP A 179 4.74 3.42 12.76
CA ASP A 179 5.42 2.17 13.09
C ASP A 179 6.91 2.24 12.78
N VAL A 180 7.30 2.65 11.57
CA VAL A 180 8.73 2.72 11.20
C VAL A 180 9.49 3.69 12.08
N HIS A 181 8.93 4.87 12.39
CA HIS A 181 9.55 5.83 13.29
C HIS A 181 9.64 5.32 14.73
N SER A 182 8.63 4.62 15.24
CA SER A 182 8.66 3.99 16.55
C SER A 182 9.77 2.94 16.65
N ARG A 183 9.93 2.11 15.61
CA ARG A 183 10.99 1.09 15.57
C ARG A 183 12.40 1.70 15.46
N LEU A 184 12.55 2.81 14.73
CA LEU A 184 13.81 3.57 14.70
C LEU A 184 14.18 4.09 16.09
N ILE A 185 13.22 4.64 16.83
CA ILE A 185 13.45 5.11 18.21
C ILE A 185 13.89 3.94 19.12
N ILE A 186 13.21 2.79 19.04
CA ILE A 186 13.57 1.58 19.80
C ILE A 186 14.99 1.11 19.45
N ALA A 187 15.41 1.26 18.19
CA ALA A 187 16.75 0.91 17.72
C ALA A 187 17.84 1.93 18.12
N GLY A 188 17.47 3.05 18.75
CA GLY A 188 18.39 4.12 19.12
C GLY A 188 18.63 5.18 18.04
N PHE A 189 17.86 5.15 16.94
CA PHE A 189 17.93 6.12 15.84
C PHE A 189 16.80 7.13 15.98
N SER A 190 17.04 8.29 16.61
CA SER A 190 15.99 9.28 16.88
C SER A 190 15.68 10.13 15.67
N PRO A 191 14.49 9.98 15.03
CA PRO A 191 14.07 10.85 13.94
C PRO A 191 13.80 12.27 14.45
N ILE A 192 14.14 13.28 13.65
CA ILE A 192 13.82 14.68 13.93
C ILE A 192 12.72 15.21 13.00
N PHE A 193 11.92 16.14 13.51
CA PHE A 193 10.92 16.85 12.74
C PHE A 193 11.49 18.16 12.18
N TYR A 194 11.57 18.28 10.86
CA TYR A 194 11.99 19.49 10.19
C TYR A 194 10.78 20.37 9.87
N ASN A 195 10.68 21.52 10.51
CA ASN A 195 9.59 22.48 10.37
C ASN A 195 10.04 23.95 10.26
N HIS A 196 11.32 24.19 9.95
CA HIS A 196 11.84 25.54 9.81
C HIS A 196 11.27 26.27 8.60
N GLU A 197 11.08 25.54 7.51
CA GLU A 197 10.45 26.05 6.28
C GLU A 197 9.69 24.92 5.58
N ILE A 198 8.73 25.27 4.72
CA ILE A 198 8.01 24.29 3.91
C ILE A 198 8.79 24.04 2.63
N LEU A 199 9.30 22.82 2.48
CA LEU A 199 10.03 22.36 1.30
C LEU A 199 9.23 21.43 0.40
N LEU A 200 8.04 21.01 0.87
CA LEU A 200 7.19 20.01 0.24
C LEU A 200 5.74 20.48 0.24
N LEU A 201 5.10 20.45 -0.93
CA LEU A 201 3.68 20.74 -1.08
C LEU A 201 2.95 19.48 -1.55
N HIS A 202 1.85 19.17 -0.89
CA HIS A 202 1.02 18.00 -1.20
C HIS A 202 -0.17 18.46 -2.07
N GLN A 203 -0.25 17.93 -3.28
CA GLN A 203 -1.36 18.15 -4.20
C GLN A 203 -2.63 17.49 -3.63
N TRP A 204 -3.75 18.17 -3.75
CA TRP A 204 -5.01 17.68 -3.23
C TRP A 204 -5.47 16.39 -3.92
N HIS A 205 -5.96 15.45 -3.16
CA HIS A 205 -6.72 14.30 -3.65
C HIS A 205 -7.73 13.84 -2.59
N GLN A 206 -8.74 13.09 -3.04
CA GLN A 206 -9.68 12.45 -2.12
C GLN A 206 -8.93 11.45 -1.21
N THR A 207 -9.11 11.56 0.09
CA THR A 207 -8.44 10.69 1.06
C THR A 207 -9.09 9.30 1.11
N PHE A 208 -8.33 8.29 1.49
CA PHE A 208 -8.85 6.93 1.68
C PHE A 208 -9.95 6.88 2.73
N GLU A 209 -9.85 7.67 3.80
CA GLU A 209 -10.87 7.76 4.87
C GLU A 209 -12.23 8.23 4.37
N SER A 210 -12.26 9.02 3.30
CA SER A 210 -13.51 9.52 2.70
C SER A 210 -14.22 8.46 1.84
N LEU A 211 -13.58 7.31 1.57
CA LEU A 211 -14.17 6.23 0.79
C LEU A 211 -15.06 5.35 1.68
N GLU A 212 -16.29 5.12 1.23
CA GLU A 212 -17.22 4.19 1.91
C GLU A 212 -16.80 2.73 1.71
N HIS A 213 -16.10 2.15 2.69
CA HIS A 213 -15.78 0.72 2.69
C HIS A 213 -16.87 -0.17 3.32
N GLN A 214 -18.04 0.40 3.63
CA GLN A 214 -19.16 -0.32 4.23
C GLN A 214 -19.95 -1.18 3.25
N LYS A 215 -19.85 -0.91 1.94
CA LYS A 215 -20.50 -1.66 0.87
C LYS A 215 -19.47 -2.49 0.10
N LEU A 216 -19.93 -3.59 -0.49
CA LEU A 216 -19.13 -4.34 -1.44
C LEU A 216 -18.92 -3.50 -2.70
N THR A 217 -17.68 -3.39 -3.14
CA THR A 217 -17.29 -2.66 -4.36
C THR A 217 -16.26 -3.49 -5.13
N ILE A 218 -16.06 -3.14 -6.40
CA ILE A 218 -14.99 -3.75 -7.22
C ILE A 218 -13.61 -3.32 -6.68
N GLN A 219 -13.51 -2.09 -6.17
CA GLN A 219 -12.29 -1.60 -5.55
C GLN A 219 -12.04 -2.36 -4.24
N LEU A 220 -10.84 -2.92 -4.10
CA LEU A 220 -10.48 -3.68 -2.91
C LEU A 220 -10.46 -2.81 -1.67
N GLY A 221 -11.15 -3.28 -0.65
CA GLY A 221 -11.21 -2.62 0.65
C GLY A 221 -12.06 -3.44 1.63
N PHE A 222 -11.81 -3.26 2.92
CA PHE A 222 -12.66 -3.83 3.97
C PHE A 222 -12.87 -2.86 5.13
N SER A 223 -13.99 -3.04 5.83
CA SER A 223 -14.51 -2.05 6.79
C SER A 223 -13.61 -1.77 7.99
N ASP A 224 -12.73 -2.68 8.37
CA ASP A 224 -11.93 -2.61 9.60
C ASP A 224 -10.42 -2.41 9.33
N ALA A 225 -10.05 -2.00 8.12
CA ALA A 225 -8.65 -1.88 7.69
C ALA A 225 -7.83 -0.99 8.62
N PHE A 226 -8.29 0.22 8.89
CA PHE A 226 -7.61 1.18 9.75
C PHE A 226 -7.46 0.68 11.20
N ASN A 227 -8.51 0.09 11.77
CA ASN A 227 -8.45 -0.47 13.11
C ASN A 227 -7.51 -1.69 13.19
N LEU A 228 -7.45 -2.50 12.13
CA LEU A 228 -6.51 -3.62 12.05
C LEU A 228 -5.06 -3.10 12.08
N ASN A 229 -4.75 -2.08 11.29
CA ASN A 229 -3.45 -1.42 11.28
C ASN A 229 -3.11 -0.83 12.67
N LYS A 230 -4.03 -0.12 13.30
CA LYS A 230 -3.83 0.40 14.67
C LYS A 230 -3.59 -0.70 15.71
N LYS A 231 -4.25 -1.84 15.62
CA LYS A 231 -4.00 -2.99 16.50
C LYS A 231 -2.59 -3.54 16.29
N LYS A 232 -2.14 -3.64 15.05
CA LYS A 232 -0.78 -4.09 14.71
C LYS A 232 0.28 -3.12 15.25
N LEU A 233 0.10 -1.81 15.03
CA LEU A 233 0.99 -0.78 15.57
C LEU A 233 1.13 -0.91 17.10
N ARG A 234 0.00 -0.97 17.82
CA ARG A 234 0.01 -1.16 19.28
C ARG A 234 0.74 -2.42 19.70
N PHE A 235 0.54 -3.52 18.97
CA PHE A 235 1.24 -4.77 19.21
C PHE A 235 2.76 -4.57 19.05
N ASN A 236 3.21 -4.00 17.92
CA ASN A 236 4.63 -3.75 17.68
C ASN A 236 5.26 -2.89 18.78
N GLN A 237 4.57 -1.81 19.18
CA GLN A 237 5.04 -0.92 20.26
C GLN A 237 5.05 -1.62 21.62
N SER A 238 3.99 -2.36 22.00
CA SER A 238 3.88 -3.01 23.30
C SER A 238 4.89 -4.13 23.52
N TYR A 239 5.30 -4.80 22.45
CA TYR A 239 6.24 -5.92 22.48
C TYR A 239 7.63 -5.57 21.95
N ASN A 240 7.89 -4.28 21.68
CA ASN A 240 9.16 -3.78 21.13
C ASN A 240 9.62 -4.58 19.89
N ILE A 241 8.69 -4.85 18.97
CA ILE A 241 9.00 -5.59 17.75
C ILE A 241 9.87 -4.73 16.84
N LEU A 242 11.14 -5.09 16.72
CA LEU A 242 12.10 -4.34 15.92
C LEU A 242 12.06 -4.75 14.43
N LYS A 243 12.03 -6.06 14.14
CA LYS A 243 12.04 -6.63 12.80
C LYS A 243 10.76 -7.44 12.55
N PRO A 244 9.68 -6.81 12.08
CA PRO A 244 8.38 -7.47 11.93
C PRO A 244 8.25 -8.36 10.69
N ASN A 245 9.15 -8.21 9.72
CA ASN A 245 9.14 -8.94 8.45
C ASN A 245 10.00 -10.20 8.51
N ASN A 246 9.71 -11.16 7.62
CA ASN A 246 10.58 -12.31 7.36
C ASN A 246 11.80 -11.89 6.52
N GLU A 247 12.71 -12.82 6.23
CA GLU A 247 13.95 -12.56 5.47
C GLU A 247 13.69 -12.15 4.01
N ASN A 248 12.54 -12.50 3.46
CA ASN A 248 12.15 -12.23 2.07
C ASN A 248 11.35 -10.93 1.89
N TRP A 249 11.38 -10.01 2.84
CA TRP A 249 10.66 -8.73 2.70
C TRP A 249 11.14 -7.93 1.48
N GLY A 250 10.27 -7.11 0.91
CA GLY A 250 10.54 -6.37 -0.31
C GLY A 250 10.64 -7.26 -1.56
N LYS A 251 10.05 -8.46 -1.54
CA LYS A 251 10.03 -9.37 -2.69
C LYS A 251 9.16 -8.79 -3.80
N LEU A 252 9.76 -8.70 -4.99
CA LEU A 252 9.07 -8.38 -6.23
C LEU A 252 8.29 -9.62 -6.72
N ILE A 253 7.05 -9.44 -7.17
CA ILE A 253 6.33 -10.48 -7.92
C ILE A 253 6.66 -10.30 -9.40
N SER A 254 7.25 -11.34 -10.01
CA SER A 254 7.57 -11.36 -11.43
C SER A 254 6.34 -11.58 -12.31
N GLU A 255 6.47 -11.29 -13.61
CA GLU A 255 5.41 -11.58 -14.58
C GLU A 255 5.11 -13.08 -14.67
N ASP A 256 6.15 -13.93 -14.56
CA ASP A 256 5.99 -15.38 -14.59
C ASP A 256 5.23 -15.91 -13.36
N ASP A 257 5.57 -15.42 -12.15
CA ASP A 257 4.83 -15.74 -10.94
C ASP A 257 3.35 -15.34 -11.06
N PHE A 258 3.09 -14.16 -11.64
CA PHE A 258 1.73 -13.68 -11.89
C PHE A 258 0.99 -14.57 -12.91
N LYS A 259 1.65 -14.99 -14.00
CA LYS A 259 1.08 -15.90 -15.01
C LYS A 259 0.76 -17.27 -14.41
N ILE A 260 1.67 -17.83 -13.58
CA ILE A 260 1.45 -19.10 -12.88
C ILE A 260 0.22 -19.01 -11.98
N LEU A 261 0.11 -17.97 -11.16
CA LEU A 261 -1.06 -17.77 -10.28
C LEU A 261 -2.35 -17.63 -11.08
N ASN A 262 -2.31 -16.98 -12.25
CA ASN A 262 -3.48 -16.72 -13.09
C ASN A 262 -3.74 -17.80 -14.16
N SER A 263 -2.92 -18.86 -14.20
CA SER A 263 -3.17 -20.00 -15.09
C SER A 263 -4.57 -20.58 -14.87
N HIS A 264 -5.09 -21.26 -15.91
CA HIS A 264 -6.42 -21.84 -15.83
C HIS A 264 -6.47 -22.91 -14.74
N LEU A 265 -7.30 -22.67 -13.73
CA LEU A 265 -7.58 -23.60 -12.64
C LEU A 265 -9.08 -23.67 -12.45
N ASP A 266 -9.62 -24.88 -12.35
CA ASP A 266 -11.02 -25.08 -12.00
C ASP A 266 -11.33 -24.37 -10.69
N SER A 267 -12.47 -23.69 -10.65
CA SER A 267 -12.89 -22.98 -9.45
C SER A 267 -13.76 -23.86 -8.56
N ILE A 268 -13.43 -23.89 -7.28
CA ILE A 268 -14.28 -24.46 -6.25
C ILE A 268 -15.36 -23.41 -5.92
N ILE A 269 -16.62 -23.72 -6.17
CA ILE A 269 -17.73 -22.81 -5.85
C ILE A 269 -18.22 -23.10 -4.44
N LEU A 270 -18.19 -22.11 -3.57
CA LEU A 270 -18.70 -22.15 -2.21
C LEU A 270 -19.91 -21.22 -2.08
N LEU A 271 -20.97 -21.71 -1.46
CA LEU A 271 -22.13 -20.88 -1.16
C LEU A 271 -21.87 -20.08 0.14
N ASN A 272 -22.55 -18.95 0.27
CA ASN A 272 -22.39 -18.00 1.37
C ASN A 272 -23.02 -18.46 2.71
N LYS A 273 -23.24 -19.77 2.91
CA LYS A 273 -23.65 -20.33 4.18
C LYS A 273 -22.54 -20.14 5.21
N LYS A 274 -22.89 -19.74 6.43
CA LYS A 274 -21.89 -19.46 7.47
C LYS A 274 -20.97 -20.64 7.74
N ASP A 275 -21.54 -21.83 7.94
CA ASP A 275 -20.81 -23.07 8.19
C ASP A 275 -19.82 -23.41 7.05
N VAL A 276 -20.20 -23.15 5.78
CA VAL A 276 -19.33 -23.39 4.62
C VAL A 276 -18.18 -22.40 4.57
N VAL A 277 -18.46 -21.10 4.80
CA VAL A 277 -17.44 -20.04 4.79
C VAL A 277 -16.46 -20.23 5.95
N GLU A 278 -16.96 -20.48 7.16
CA GLU A 278 -16.15 -20.72 8.36
C GLU A 278 -15.28 -21.99 8.21
N ASN A 279 -15.87 -23.10 7.71
CA ASN A 279 -15.09 -24.31 7.42
C ASN A 279 -13.95 -24.03 6.42
N PHE A 280 -14.21 -23.23 5.38
CA PHE A 280 -13.15 -22.86 4.44
C PHE A 280 -12.05 -22.05 5.13
N LEU A 281 -12.40 -21.00 5.87
CA LEU A 281 -11.43 -20.10 6.49
C LEU A 281 -10.64 -20.73 7.64
N ASP A 282 -11.32 -21.52 8.47
CA ASP A 282 -10.75 -22.03 9.72
C ASP A 282 -10.10 -23.42 9.55
N ILE A 283 -10.56 -24.20 8.58
CA ILE A 283 -10.11 -25.59 8.42
C ILE A 283 -9.44 -25.81 7.05
N VAL A 284 -10.13 -25.51 5.94
CA VAL A 284 -9.64 -25.89 4.61
C VAL A 284 -8.41 -25.06 4.24
N LEU A 285 -8.49 -23.74 4.32
CA LEU A 285 -7.42 -22.83 3.90
C LEU A 285 -6.13 -23.04 4.73
N PRO A 286 -6.14 -23.12 6.08
CA PRO A 286 -4.93 -23.33 6.86
C PRO A 286 -4.29 -24.72 6.70
N ASN A 287 -5.08 -25.75 6.35
CA ASN A 287 -4.58 -27.10 6.16
C ASN A 287 -4.20 -27.42 4.70
N THR A 288 -4.49 -26.51 3.76
CA THR A 288 -4.07 -26.66 2.37
C THR A 288 -2.61 -26.24 2.22
N LYS A 289 -1.79 -27.09 1.60
CA LYS A 289 -0.35 -26.85 1.36
C LYS A 289 0.03 -27.29 -0.05
N ASP A 290 1.14 -26.74 -0.53
CA ASP A 290 1.83 -27.17 -1.74
C ASP A 290 0.95 -27.18 -3.01
N ARG A 291 0.00 -26.24 -3.10
CA ARG A 291 -0.86 -26.05 -4.27
C ARG A 291 -1.40 -24.63 -4.41
N ILE A 292 -1.86 -24.31 -5.62
CA ILE A 292 -2.67 -23.14 -5.88
C ILE A 292 -4.14 -23.55 -5.77
N ILE A 293 -4.95 -22.75 -5.08
CA ILE A 293 -6.39 -22.94 -5.00
C ILE A 293 -7.12 -21.76 -5.64
N ASN A 294 -8.26 -22.05 -6.28
CA ASN A 294 -9.15 -21.06 -6.87
C ASN A 294 -10.55 -21.26 -6.31
N VAL A 295 -11.03 -20.33 -5.51
CA VAL A 295 -12.31 -20.43 -4.81
C VAL A 295 -13.18 -19.22 -5.18
N VAL A 296 -14.46 -19.48 -5.44
CA VAL A 296 -15.46 -18.46 -5.75
C VAL A 296 -16.62 -18.57 -4.78
N PHE A 297 -16.83 -17.53 -4.00
CA PHE A 297 -17.99 -17.42 -3.10
C PHE A 297 -19.16 -16.77 -3.84
N LYS A 298 -20.33 -17.40 -3.73
CA LYS A 298 -21.58 -16.92 -4.34
C LYS A 298 -22.73 -16.98 -3.35
N GLU A 299 -23.74 -16.17 -3.57
CA GLU A 299 -24.97 -16.25 -2.80
C GLU A 299 -25.76 -17.52 -3.12
N ASP A 300 -26.24 -18.21 -2.07
CA ASP A 300 -27.19 -19.31 -2.22
C ASP A 300 -28.56 -18.76 -2.60
N LYS A 301 -29.05 -19.13 -3.79
CA LYS A 301 -30.36 -18.70 -4.27
C LYS A 301 -31.51 -19.11 -3.34
N TYR A 302 -31.31 -20.13 -2.51
CA TYR A 302 -32.32 -20.58 -1.55
C TYR A 302 -32.70 -19.48 -0.55
N GLN A 303 -31.76 -18.67 -0.08
CA GLN A 303 -32.04 -17.58 0.88
C GLN A 303 -33.05 -16.53 0.36
N SER A 304 -33.18 -16.39 -0.94
CA SER A 304 -34.13 -15.46 -1.57
C SER A 304 -35.52 -16.05 -1.78
N THR A 305 -35.71 -17.36 -1.56
CA THR A 305 -36.99 -18.05 -1.78
C THR A 305 -38.04 -17.73 -0.71
N LEU A 306 -39.31 -17.79 -1.11
CA LEU A 306 -40.43 -17.60 -0.17
C LEU A 306 -40.42 -18.69 0.94
N SER A 307 -40.05 -19.92 0.59
CA SER A 307 -39.93 -21.03 1.53
C SER A 307 -38.91 -20.73 2.64
N TYR A 308 -37.75 -20.20 2.28
CA TYR A 308 -36.74 -19.78 3.27
C TYR A 308 -37.29 -18.69 4.22
N LYS A 309 -37.88 -17.66 3.64
CA LYS A 309 -38.42 -16.51 4.41
C LYS A 309 -39.51 -16.94 5.39
N ILE A 310 -40.43 -17.81 4.97
CA ILE A 310 -41.50 -18.35 5.84
C ILE A 310 -40.89 -19.18 6.95
N LYS A 311 -40.00 -20.12 6.66
CA LYS A 311 -39.34 -20.96 7.68
C LYS A 311 -38.57 -20.14 8.69
N SER A 312 -37.81 -19.15 8.23
CA SER A 312 -37.05 -18.24 9.10
C SER A 312 -37.99 -17.42 10.00
N PHE A 313 -39.09 -16.90 9.44
CA PHE A 313 -40.10 -16.14 10.21
C PHE A 313 -40.79 -17.02 11.28
N LEU A 314 -41.05 -18.26 10.97
CA LEU A 314 -41.67 -19.23 11.90
C LEU A 314 -40.66 -19.82 12.92
N GLY A 315 -39.42 -19.38 12.94
CA GLY A 315 -38.39 -19.91 13.85
C GLY A 315 -37.96 -21.35 13.52
N ILE A 316 -38.31 -21.89 12.36
CA ILE A 316 -37.86 -23.20 11.90
C ILE A 316 -36.38 -23.08 11.53
N LYS A 317 -35.57 -24.03 11.99
CA LYS A 317 -34.13 -24.06 11.73
C LYS A 317 -33.84 -24.01 10.22
N VAL A 318 -33.16 -22.98 9.78
CA VAL A 318 -32.65 -22.79 8.43
C VAL A 318 -31.15 -22.46 8.49
N HIS A 319 -30.45 -22.49 7.34
CA HIS A 319 -29.06 -22.07 7.29
C HIS A 319 -28.94 -20.58 7.56
N ASP A 320 -27.91 -20.19 8.30
CA ASP A 320 -27.44 -18.82 8.43
C ASP A 320 -26.53 -18.47 7.25
N TYR A 321 -26.59 -17.22 6.81
CA TYR A 321 -25.84 -16.73 5.66
C TYR A 321 -25.01 -15.51 6.01
N TYR A 322 -23.80 -15.42 5.45
CA TYR A 322 -23.05 -14.18 5.33
C TYR A 322 -23.48 -13.43 4.07
N SER A 323 -23.50 -12.11 4.11
CA SER A 323 -23.50 -11.32 2.87
C SER A 323 -22.13 -11.43 2.17
N LEU A 324 -22.09 -11.19 0.86
CA LEU A 324 -20.80 -11.17 0.14
C LEU A 324 -19.85 -10.09 0.68
N LYS A 325 -20.37 -8.99 1.24
CA LYS A 325 -19.56 -7.98 1.93
C LYS A 325 -18.91 -8.54 3.19
N GLN A 326 -19.65 -9.30 4.00
CA GLN A 326 -19.08 -9.95 5.19
C GLN A 326 -18.00 -10.97 4.80
N ILE A 327 -18.24 -11.75 3.74
CA ILE A 327 -17.25 -12.69 3.21
C ILE A 327 -16.00 -11.95 2.72
N ASN A 328 -16.18 -10.83 2.01
CA ASN A 328 -15.06 -9.97 1.60
C ASN A 328 -14.21 -9.53 2.80
N ASP A 329 -14.84 -9.05 3.86
CA ASP A 329 -14.15 -8.54 5.03
C ASP A 329 -13.41 -9.66 5.80
N LEU A 330 -14.04 -10.83 5.94
CA LEU A 330 -13.43 -12.01 6.56
C LEU A 330 -12.22 -12.50 5.76
N LEU A 331 -12.36 -12.64 4.43
CA LEU A 331 -11.29 -13.10 3.54
C LEU A 331 -10.11 -12.13 3.55
N LEU A 332 -10.35 -10.83 3.31
CA LEU A 332 -9.26 -9.85 3.29
C LEU A 332 -8.55 -9.79 4.64
N LYS A 333 -9.29 -9.78 5.75
CA LYS A 333 -8.69 -9.81 7.08
C LYS A 333 -7.83 -11.06 7.31
N THR A 334 -8.32 -12.24 6.91
CA THR A 334 -7.57 -13.51 7.02
C THR A 334 -6.31 -13.48 6.17
N LEU A 335 -6.40 -12.99 4.92
CA LEU A 335 -5.25 -12.86 4.03
C LEU A 335 -4.18 -11.94 4.60
N LEU A 336 -4.56 -10.77 5.12
CA LEU A 336 -3.60 -9.81 5.68
C LEU A 336 -2.94 -10.31 6.97
N ILE A 337 -3.65 -11.07 7.80
CA ILE A 337 -3.10 -11.55 9.07
C ILE A 337 -2.20 -12.78 8.86
N TYR A 338 -2.63 -13.74 8.05
CA TYR A 338 -2.00 -15.06 7.98
C TYR A 338 -1.31 -15.38 6.66
N TYR A 339 -1.64 -14.66 5.58
CA TYR A 339 -1.18 -14.96 4.22
C TYR A 339 -0.59 -13.74 3.50
N LYS A 340 -0.18 -12.70 4.26
CA LYS A 340 0.39 -11.47 3.69
C LYS A 340 1.61 -11.71 2.79
N ASP A 341 2.35 -12.79 3.04
CA ASP A 341 3.56 -13.16 2.31
C ASP A 341 3.28 -14.15 1.16
N SER A 342 2.04 -14.64 1.04
CA SER A 342 1.61 -15.50 -0.06
C SER A 342 1.20 -14.68 -1.28
N GLN A 343 1.47 -15.21 -2.47
CA GLN A 343 0.93 -14.62 -3.69
C GLN A 343 -0.55 -15.00 -3.83
N PHE A 344 -1.40 -14.01 -4.04
CA PHE A 344 -2.82 -14.25 -4.28
C PHE A 344 -3.40 -13.24 -5.28
N ASN A 345 -4.51 -13.59 -5.88
CA ASN A 345 -5.33 -12.73 -6.72
C ASN A 345 -6.75 -12.72 -6.14
N TYR A 346 -7.21 -11.55 -5.77
CA TYR A 346 -8.51 -11.35 -5.12
C TYR A 346 -9.38 -10.41 -5.96
N ARG A 347 -10.58 -10.85 -6.28
CA ARG A 347 -11.50 -10.06 -7.11
C ARG A 347 -12.94 -10.13 -6.60
N VAL A 348 -13.61 -9.00 -6.69
CA VAL A 348 -15.07 -8.93 -6.62
C VAL A 348 -15.57 -8.83 -8.08
N SER A 349 -16.58 -9.62 -8.45
CA SER A 349 -17.13 -9.58 -9.81
C SER A 349 -17.76 -8.22 -10.10
N SER A 350 -17.76 -7.81 -11.38
CA SER A 350 -18.31 -6.52 -11.80
C SER A 350 -19.81 -6.34 -11.49
N ASP A 351 -20.54 -7.43 -11.41
CA ASP A 351 -21.96 -7.47 -11.01
C ASP A 351 -22.16 -7.57 -9.50
N LEU A 352 -21.08 -7.58 -8.71
CA LEU A 352 -21.04 -7.71 -7.24
C LEU A 352 -21.70 -8.99 -6.69
N LYS A 353 -21.81 -10.07 -7.53
CA LYS A 353 -22.48 -11.32 -7.17
C LYS A 353 -21.54 -12.45 -6.78
N SER A 354 -20.25 -12.21 -6.82
CA SER A 354 -19.25 -13.18 -6.36
C SER A 354 -17.97 -12.52 -5.89
N VAL A 355 -17.28 -13.23 -5.00
CA VAL A 355 -15.94 -12.91 -4.53
C VAL A 355 -15.05 -14.09 -4.89
N GLN A 356 -13.93 -13.84 -5.56
CA GLN A 356 -12.97 -14.84 -5.99
C GLN A 356 -11.64 -14.65 -5.28
N LEU A 357 -11.06 -15.73 -4.81
CA LEU A 357 -9.71 -15.85 -4.29
C LEU A 357 -8.95 -16.93 -5.05
N LYS A 358 -7.83 -16.56 -5.70
CA LYS A 358 -6.78 -17.51 -6.09
C LYS A 358 -5.60 -17.27 -5.16
N ILE A 359 -5.05 -18.31 -4.57
CA ILE A 359 -3.91 -18.18 -3.67
C ILE A 359 -2.92 -19.30 -3.89
N ASN A 360 -1.63 -18.94 -3.96
CA ASN A 360 -0.52 -19.88 -4.03
C ASN A 360 -0.06 -20.22 -2.61
N LEU A 361 -0.25 -21.45 -2.19
CA LEU A 361 0.13 -22.01 -0.88
C LEU A 361 1.37 -22.92 -0.99
N CYS A 362 2.05 -22.93 -2.14
CA CYS A 362 3.34 -23.58 -2.25
C CYS A 362 4.36 -22.81 -1.39
N ARG A 363 5.10 -23.54 -0.57
CA ARG A 363 6.22 -22.95 0.16
C ARG A 363 7.31 -22.63 -0.85
N GLY A 364 7.66 -21.35 -1.00
CA GLY A 364 8.80 -20.88 -1.79
C GLY A 364 10.11 -21.07 -1.05
#